data_890dcfe2e20655a0ffb022fdf4f77ba5
#
_entry.id   890dcfe2e20655a0ffb022fdf4f77ba5
#
_cell.length_a   1.000
_cell.length_b   1.000
_cell.length_c   1.000
_cell.angle_alpha   90.00
_cell.angle_beta   90.00
_cell.angle_gamma   90.00
#
_symmetry.space_group_name_H-M   'P 1'
#
loop_
_entity.id
_entity.type
_entity.pdbx_description
1 polymer ?
#
loop_
_entity_poly.entity_id
_entity_poly.type
_entity_poly.pdbx_seq_one_letter_code
_entity_poly.pdbx_strand_id
1 'polypeptide(L)'
;MEERKLRFAIPKGSLEQDTLKLLQAAFYEVKGADRSYRPSISDREISLKILRPQEIPVYVQDGLHDIGITGSDWVLETGADVEVLRDLEYGRVRLVFAAPASDDSTSIGQFLERRLSRGLPVRISTEYLNITARTIAQNPVYRRYFGEMRPMIVTPWYRVGENEKVGIYLSFGATEAKPPEEADAIVDNTETGRTLEQNNLRIVEQIMESSATLIANKEALKDPWKREKILDVLSMFAGVIESRRRLHVFLNVREENLQELLSILPGLKSPTISRLAAPGWY
;
A
#
# COMPACT_ATOMS: atom_id res chain seq x y z
N MET A 1 -33.57 -8.79 -16.47
CA MET A 1 -32.43 -7.87 -16.59
C MET A 1 -31.44 -8.25 -15.53
N GLU A 2 -30.21 -8.57 -15.89
CA GLU A 2 -29.14 -8.78 -14.90
C GLU A 2 -28.96 -7.50 -14.08
N GLU A 3 -28.96 -7.66 -12.77
CA GLU A 3 -28.81 -6.56 -11.83
C GLU A 3 -27.39 -5.95 -12.02
N ARG A 4 -27.32 -4.66 -12.38
CA ARG A 4 -26.06 -3.96 -12.64
C ARG A 4 -25.26 -3.86 -11.34
N LYS A 5 -23.99 -4.31 -11.31
CA LYS A 5 -23.17 -4.34 -10.10
C LYS A 5 -21.79 -3.72 -10.34
N LEU A 6 -21.34 -2.92 -9.38
CA LEU A 6 -19.95 -2.49 -9.27
C LEU A 6 -19.10 -3.67 -8.74
N ARG A 7 -18.11 -4.11 -9.52
CA ARG A 7 -17.22 -5.21 -9.14
C ARG A 7 -16.04 -4.66 -8.35
N PHE A 8 -15.98 -5.03 -7.09
CA PHE A 8 -15.01 -4.51 -6.15
C PHE A 8 -14.07 -5.62 -5.65
N ALA A 9 -12.76 -5.49 -5.92
CA ALA A 9 -11.73 -6.38 -5.43
C ALA A 9 -11.13 -5.84 -4.12
N ILE A 10 -11.10 -6.68 -3.07
CA ILE A 10 -10.47 -6.35 -1.80
C ILE A 10 -9.33 -7.31 -1.48
N PRO A 11 -8.27 -6.85 -0.78
CA PRO A 11 -7.06 -7.64 -0.59
C PRO A 11 -7.23 -8.75 0.45
N LYS A 12 -6.60 -9.90 0.20
CA LYS A 12 -6.35 -10.98 1.16
C LYS A 12 -5.03 -10.72 1.91
N GLY A 13 -4.90 -11.27 3.10
CA GLY A 13 -3.64 -11.26 3.85
C GLY A 13 -3.48 -10.05 4.78
N SER A 14 -2.32 -9.41 4.81
CA SER A 14 -2.00 -8.35 5.78
C SER A 14 -2.95 -7.15 5.73
N LEU A 15 -3.45 -6.79 4.56
CA LEU A 15 -4.39 -5.68 4.40
C LEU A 15 -5.86 -6.05 4.66
N GLU A 16 -6.21 -7.35 4.74
CA GLU A 16 -7.59 -7.83 4.79
C GLU A 16 -8.39 -7.27 5.96
N GLN A 17 -7.84 -7.39 7.17
CA GLN A 17 -8.51 -6.99 8.41
C GLN A 17 -8.82 -5.49 8.44
N ASP A 18 -7.86 -4.67 8.08
CA ASP A 18 -8.04 -3.21 8.11
C ASP A 18 -8.93 -2.73 6.96
N THR A 19 -8.92 -3.43 5.81
CA THR A 19 -9.90 -3.22 4.74
C THR A 19 -11.33 -3.50 5.21
N LEU A 20 -11.56 -4.61 5.92
CA LEU A 20 -12.88 -4.95 6.45
C LEU A 20 -13.33 -3.95 7.53
N LYS A 21 -12.42 -3.47 8.40
CA LYS A 21 -12.71 -2.40 9.35
C LYS A 21 -13.08 -1.09 8.66
N LEU A 22 -12.37 -0.72 7.58
CA LEU A 22 -12.68 0.48 6.80
C LEU A 22 -14.08 0.37 6.17
N LEU A 23 -14.41 -0.77 5.54
CA LEU A 23 -15.73 -1.04 4.98
C LEU A 23 -16.81 -0.92 6.05
N GLN A 24 -16.63 -1.54 7.20
CA GLN A 24 -17.57 -1.47 8.32
C GLN A 24 -17.76 -0.03 8.83
N ALA A 25 -16.67 0.72 9.00
CA ALA A 25 -16.74 2.12 9.42
C ALA A 25 -17.42 3.02 8.38
N ALA A 26 -17.34 2.65 7.09
CA ALA A 26 -18.03 3.26 5.97
C ALA A 26 -19.48 2.75 5.77
N PHE A 27 -20.03 2.05 6.75
CA PHE A 27 -21.37 1.46 6.76
C PHE A 27 -21.62 0.37 5.70
N TYR A 28 -20.57 -0.23 5.18
CA TYR A 28 -20.64 -1.42 4.35
C TYR A 28 -20.44 -2.67 5.21
N GLU A 29 -21.55 -3.31 5.59
CA GLU A 29 -21.50 -4.58 6.34
C GLU A 29 -21.11 -5.72 5.40
N VAL A 30 -19.99 -6.40 5.72
CA VAL A 30 -19.48 -7.55 4.95
C VAL A 30 -19.67 -8.82 5.76
N LYS A 31 -20.27 -9.86 5.15
CA LYS A 31 -20.53 -11.17 5.78
C LYS A 31 -19.90 -12.31 4.99
N GLY A 32 -19.29 -13.24 5.71
CA GLY A 32 -18.72 -14.47 5.14
C GLY A 32 -17.34 -14.33 4.52
N ALA A 33 -16.59 -13.25 4.85
CA ALA A 33 -15.22 -13.06 4.39
C ALA A 33 -14.24 -14.13 4.92
N ASP A 34 -14.56 -14.74 6.07
CA ASP A 34 -13.82 -15.85 6.69
C ASP A 34 -13.96 -17.19 5.94
N ARG A 35 -15.03 -17.36 5.16
CA ARG A 35 -15.44 -18.63 4.54
C ARG A 35 -15.51 -18.59 3.02
N SER A 36 -15.52 -17.39 2.43
CA SER A 36 -15.73 -17.24 0.98
C SER A 36 -14.87 -16.13 0.40
N TYR A 37 -14.30 -16.38 -0.75
CA TYR A 37 -13.66 -15.34 -1.58
C TYR A 37 -14.69 -14.41 -2.26
N ARG A 38 -15.98 -14.67 -2.13
CA ARG A 38 -17.09 -13.85 -2.60
C ARG A 38 -18.06 -13.55 -1.45
N PRO A 39 -17.63 -12.75 -0.46
CA PRO A 39 -18.46 -12.38 0.67
C PRO A 39 -19.64 -11.52 0.19
N SER A 40 -20.73 -11.54 0.96
CA SER A 40 -21.83 -10.60 0.74
C SER A 40 -21.50 -9.24 1.35
N ILE A 41 -22.08 -8.19 0.76
CA ILE A 41 -22.00 -6.81 1.25
C ILE A 41 -23.42 -6.24 1.37
N SER A 42 -23.64 -5.30 2.30
CA SER A 42 -24.96 -4.70 2.55
C SER A 42 -25.51 -3.94 1.33
N ASP A 43 -24.65 -3.37 0.51
CA ASP A 43 -25.03 -2.72 -0.74
C ASP A 43 -25.21 -3.75 -1.86
N ARG A 44 -26.46 -3.91 -2.34
CA ARG A 44 -26.80 -4.88 -3.39
C ARG A 44 -26.21 -4.56 -4.76
N GLU A 45 -25.86 -3.33 -4.99
CA GLU A 45 -25.23 -2.86 -6.24
C GLU A 45 -23.72 -3.09 -6.28
N ILE A 46 -23.12 -3.62 -5.19
CA ILE A 46 -21.69 -3.98 -5.13
C ILE A 46 -21.54 -5.49 -5.10
N SER A 47 -20.59 -5.99 -5.88
CA SER A 47 -20.13 -7.37 -5.84
C SER A 47 -18.70 -7.43 -5.36
N LEU A 48 -18.47 -7.99 -4.15
CA LEU A 48 -17.13 -8.13 -3.57
C LEU A 48 -16.43 -9.40 -4.04
N LYS A 49 -15.12 -9.31 -4.20
CA LYS A 49 -14.22 -10.45 -4.35
C LYS A 49 -12.92 -10.21 -3.58
N ILE A 50 -12.51 -11.24 -2.81
CA ILE A 50 -11.23 -11.22 -2.09
C ILE A 50 -10.16 -11.84 -3.00
N LEU A 51 -9.06 -11.12 -3.21
CA LEU A 51 -7.96 -11.49 -4.11
C LEU A 51 -6.60 -11.20 -3.44
N ARG A 52 -5.52 -11.74 -3.98
CA ARG A 52 -4.19 -11.33 -3.56
C ARG A 52 -3.91 -9.89 -3.98
N PRO A 53 -3.32 -9.05 -3.11
CA PRO A 53 -3.04 -7.64 -3.44
C PRO A 53 -2.18 -7.48 -4.70
N GLN A 54 -1.28 -8.44 -4.97
CA GLN A 54 -0.42 -8.47 -6.16
C GLN A 54 -1.20 -8.54 -7.48
N GLU A 55 -2.37 -9.18 -7.48
CA GLU A 55 -3.16 -9.44 -8.69
C GLU A 55 -4.17 -8.31 -8.97
N ILE A 56 -4.60 -7.60 -7.91
CA ILE A 56 -5.69 -6.62 -7.99
C ILE A 56 -5.42 -5.51 -9.03
N PRO A 57 -4.21 -4.89 -9.11
CA PRO A 57 -3.97 -3.83 -10.09
C PRO A 57 -4.21 -4.29 -11.53
N VAL A 58 -3.73 -5.48 -11.89
CA VAL A 58 -3.89 -6.05 -13.24
C VAL A 58 -5.36 -6.35 -13.52
N TYR A 59 -6.08 -6.97 -12.58
CA TYR A 59 -7.50 -7.28 -12.78
C TYR A 59 -8.38 -6.04 -12.84
N VAL A 60 -7.98 -4.95 -12.19
CA VAL A 60 -8.66 -3.66 -12.32
C VAL A 60 -8.32 -3.03 -13.68
N GLN A 61 -7.06 -3.01 -14.09
CA GLN A 61 -6.66 -2.54 -15.42
C GLN A 61 -7.43 -3.24 -16.54
N ASP A 62 -7.52 -4.58 -16.47
CA ASP A 62 -8.17 -5.41 -17.49
C ASP A 62 -9.71 -5.35 -17.44
N GLY A 63 -10.28 -4.56 -16.51
CA GLY A 63 -11.71 -4.39 -16.38
C GLY A 63 -12.43 -5.64 -15.84
N LEU A 64 -11.72 -6.60 -15.25
CA LEU A 64 -12.34 -7.72 -14.52
C LEU A 64 -12.97 -7.24 -13.22
N HIS A 65 -12.42 -6.19 -12.63
CA HIS A 65 -12.97 -5.43 -11.53
C HIS A 65 -13.01 -3.94 -11.87
N ASP A 66 -14.03 -3.24 -11.36
CA ASP A 66 -14.23 -1.82 -11.64
C ASP A 66 -13.40 -0.95 -10.68
N ILE A 67 -13.28 -1.40 -9.42
CA ILE A 67 -12.40 -0.81 -8.41
C ILE A 67 -11.70 -1.91 -7.60
N GLY A 68 -10.61 -1.52 -6.92
CA GLY A 68 -9.87 -2.42 -6.04
C GLY A 68 -9.14 -1.68 -4.93
N ILE A 69 -8.87 -2.39 -3.84
CA ILE A 69 -7.94 -1.96 -2.79
C ILE A 69 -6.69 -2.84 -2.86
N THR A 70 -5.53 -2.20 -2.91
CA THR A 70 -4.22 -2.87 -2.95
C THR A 70 -3.16 -2.00 -2.30
N GLY A 71 -1.92 -2.48 -2.17
CA GLY A 71 -0.78 -1.62 -1.81
C GLY A 71 -0.33 -0.76 -2.99
N SER A 72 0.10 0.47 -2.72
CA SER A 72 0.66 1.35 -3.76
C SER A 72 1.95 0.79 -4.38
N ASP A 73 2.69 -0.03 -3.63
CA ASP A 73 3.82 -0.84 -4.11
C ASP A 73 3.42 -1.79 -5.24
N TRP A 74 2.28 -2.47 -5.11
CA TRP A 74 1.81 -3.41 -6.14
C TRP A 74 1.32 -2.70 -7.41
N VAL A 75 0.76 -1.50 -7.28
CA VAL A 75 0.45 -0.67 -8.47
C VAL A 75 1.74 -0.33 -9.22
N LEU A 76 2.80 0.06 -8.48
CA LEU A 76 4.10 0.40 -9.06
C LEU A 76 4.84 -0.83 -9.60
N GLU A 77 4.79 -1.98 -8.89
CA GLU A 77 5.43 -3.23 -9.29
C GLU A 77 4.84 -3.78 -10.58
N THR A 78 3.51 -3.82 -10.67
CA THR A 78 2.82 -4.33 -11.87
C THR A 78 2.88 -3.35 -13.03
N GLY A 79 3.06 -2.05 -12.77
CA GLY A 79 2.97 -1.01 -13.78
C GLY A 79 1.57 -0.89 -14.39
N ALA A 80 0.54 -1.35 -13.66
CA ALA A 80 -0.84 -1.36 -14.15
C ALA A 80 -1.36 0.05 -14.43
N ASP A 81 -2.02 0.22 -15.57
CA ASP A 81 -2.63 1.47 -16.02
C ASP A 81 -4.01 1.68 -15.38
N VAL A 82 -4.02 2.06 -14.12
CA VAL A 82 -5.21 2.30 -13.29
C VAL A 82 -5.26 3.74 -12.80
N GLU A 83 -6.44 4.20 -12.41
CA GLU A 83 -6.59 5.48 -11.71
C GLU A 83 -6.45 5.26 -10.21
N VAL A 84 -5.48 5.95 -9.59
CA VAL A 84 -5.30 5.95 -8.13
C VAL A 84 -6.21 7.01 -7.52
N LEU A 85 -7.26 6.57 -6.83
CA LEU A 85 -8.29 7.47 -6.32
C LEU A 85 -7.92 8.06 -4.95
N ARG A 86 -7.37 7.24 -4.04
CA ARG A 86 -7.03 7.69 -2.68
C ARG A 86 -6.08 6.74 -1.95
N ASP A 87 -5.14 7.31 -1.19
CA ASP A 87 -4.46 6.63 -0.08
C ASP A 87 -5.45 6.43 1.08
N LEU A 88 -5.59 5.18 1.54
CA LEU A 88 -6.53 4.81 2.59
C LEU A 88 -5.91 4.91 3.99
N GLU A 89 -4.65 5.29 4.10
CA GLU A 89 -3.90 5.62 5.31
C GLU A 89 -3.78 4.45 6.32
N TYR A 90 -3.81 3.21 5.85
CA TYR A 90 -3.52 2.02 6.65
C TYR A 90 -2.59 1.06 5.89
N GLY A 91 -2.10 0.01 6.58
CA GLY A 91 -1.21 -0.97 6.00
C GLY A 91 0.12 -0.36 5.52
N ARG A 92 0.64 0.63 6.26
CA ARG A 92 1.88 1.32 5.92
C ARG A 92 3.06 0.39 6.10
N VAL A 93 3.84 0.21 5.06
CA VAL A 93 5.08 -0.56 5.04
C VAL A 93 6.17 0.21 4.31
N ARG A 94 7.42 -0.12 4.62
CA ARG A 94 8.58 0.36 3.88
C ARG A 94 9.10 -0.78 3.01
N LEU A 95 9.29 -0.53 1.73
CA LEU A 95 10.06 -1.40 0.86
C LEU A 95 11.54 -1.07 1.05
N VAL A 96 12.32 -2.06 1.48
CA VAL A 96 13.70 -1.86 1.86
C VAL A 96 14.63 -2.82 1.14
N PHE A 97 15.86 -2.35 0.88
CA PHE A 97 16.98 -3.21 0.52
C PHE A 97 17.67 -3.63 1.83
N ALA A 98 17.78 -4.93 2.05
CA ALA A 98 18.42 -5.49 3.24
C ALA A 98 19.51 -6.50 2.83
N ALA A 99 20.56 -6.55 3.64
CA ALA A 99 21.69 -7.44 3.45
C ALA A 99 22.03 -8.14 4.78
N PRO A 100 22.87 -9.20 4.79
CA PRO A 100 23.35 -9.81 6.01
C PRO A 100 23.91 -8.80 6.99
N ALA A 101 23.66 -8.98 8.29
CA ALA A 101 24.09 -8.05 9.34
C ALA A 101 25.63 -7.84 9.39
N SER A 102 26.38 -8.79 8.83
CA SER A 102 27.84 -8.69 8.66
C SER A 102 28.27 -7.74 7.54
N ASP A 103 27.38 -7.35 6.63
CA ASP A 103 27.65 -6.33 5.61
C ASP A 103 27.41 -4.95 6.23
N ASP A 104 28.41 -4.06 6.19
CA ASP A 104 28.40 -2.73 6.80
C ASP A 104 28.04 -1.61 5.79
N SER A 105 27.60 -1.96 4.58
CA SER A 105 27.14 -0.99 3.57
C SER A 105 25.99 -0.16 4.10
N THR A 106 26.02 1.15 3.85
CA THR A 106 24.98 2.11 4.27
C THR A 106 24.13 2.60 3.11
N SER A 107 24.35 2.06 1.90
CA SER A 107 23.54 2.31 0.71
C SER A 107 23.65 1.16 -0.28
N ILE A 108 22.66 1.05 -1.18
CA ILE A 108 22.70 0.09 -2.30
C ILE A 108 23.97 0.31 -3.14
N GLY A 109 24.36 1.58 -3.36
CA GLY A 109 25.57 1.90 -4.11
C GLY A 109 26.84 1.32 -3.45
N GLN A 110 27.00 1.46 -2.14
CA GLN A 110 28.16 0.88 -1.42
C GLN A 110 28.13 -0.65 -1.46
N PHE A 111 26.97 -1.27 -1.31
CA PHE A 111 26.83 -2.72 -1.42
C PHE A 111 27.25 -3.21 -2.80
N LEU A 112 26.76 -2.58 -3.86
CA LEU A 112 27.14 -2.90 -5.25
C LEU A 112 28.65 -2.72 -5.47
N GLU A 113 29.21 -1.58 -5.07
CA GLU A 113 30.63 -1.28 -5.21
C GLU A 113 31.53 -2.35 -4.57
N ARG A 114 31.21 -2.72 -3.33
CA ARG A 114 31.96 -3.71 -2.56
C ARG A 114 32.04 -5.07 -3.25
N ARG A 115 30.95 -5.50 -3.87
CA ARG A 115 30.89 -6.79 -4.55
C ARG A 115 31.50 -6.71 -5.94
N LEU A 116 31.12 -5.72 -6.73
CA LEU A 116 31.52 -5.59 -8.13
C LEU A 116 33.01 -5.27 -8.28
N SER A 117 33.59 -4.48 -7.40
CA SER A 117 35.04 -4.21 -7.39
C SER A 117 35.88 -5.48 -7.15
N ARG A 118 35.29 -6.49 -6.49
CA ARG A 118 35.91 -7.81 -6.27
C ARG A 118 35.57 -8.82 -7.37
N GLY A 119 34.84 -8.41 -8.40
CA GLY A 119 34.39 -9.30 -9.48
C GLY A 119 33.29 -10.27 -9.08
N LEU A 120 32.69 -10.12 -7.89
CA LEU A 120 31.65 -11.00 -7.38
C LEU A 120 30.29 -10.66 -8.00
N PRO A 121 29.46 -11.67 -8.29
CA PRO A 121 28.09 -11.44 -8.72
C PRO A 121 27.25 -10.87 -7.58
N VAL A 122 26.11 -10.27 -7.93
CA VAL A 122 25.10 -9.77 -6.98
C VAL A 122 23.79 -10.52 -7.24
N ARG A 123 23.29 -11.21 -6.21
CA ARG A 123 22.03 -11.94 -6.23
C ARG A 123 21.07 -11.28 -5.27
N ILE A 124 19.95 -10.77 -5.78
CA ILE A 124 18.91 -10.09 -4.98
C ILE A 124 17.64 -10.92 -5.06
N SER A 125 17.11 -11.37 -3.93
CA SER A 125 15.84 -12.10 -3.87
C SER A 125 14.70 -11.16 -3.48
N THR A 126 13.55 -11.27 -4.15
CA THR A 126 12.42 -10.36 -3.94
C THR A 126 11.14 -10.87 -4.60
N GLU A 127 9.97 -10.41 -4.08
CA GLU A 127 8.70 -10.46 -4.81
C GLU A 127 8.53 -9.24 -5.74
N TYR A 128 9.30 -8.16 -5.55
CA TYR A 128 9.21 -6.87 -6.27
C TYR A 128 10.27 -6.78 -7.37
N LEU A 129 10.09 -7.55 -8.43
CA LEU A 129 11.08 -7.69 -9.52
C LEU A 129 11.31 -6.38 -10.28
N ASN A 130 10.22 -5.69 -10.67
CA ASN A 130 10.29 -4.50 -11.50
C ASN A 130 10.79 -3.28 -10.73
N ILE A 131 10.30 -3.09 -9.50
CA ILE A 131 10.79 -2.01 -8.62
C ILE A 131 12.28 -2.21 -8.36
N THR A 132 12.69 -3.44 -7.99
CA THR A 132 14.09 -3.77 -7.73
C THR A 132 14.96 -3.55 -8.96
N ALA A 133 14.56 -4.06 -10.13
CA ALA A 133 15.30 -3.89 -11.37
C ALA A 133 15.49 -2.41 -11.72
N ARG A 134 14.47 -1.61 -11.58
CA ARG A 134 14.51 -0.16 -11.82
C ARG A 134 15.44 0.54 -10.84
N THR A 135 15.32 0.22 -9.55
CA THR A 135 16.17 0.80 -8.48
C THR A 135 17.65 0.49 -8.72
N ILE A 136 17.98 -0.75 -9.06
CA ILE A 136 19.36 -1.15 -9.37
C ILE A 136 19.86 -0.50 -10.65
N ALA A 137 19.09 -0.52 -11.74
CA ALA A 137 19.49 0.08 -13.01
C ALA A 137 19.69 1.61 -12.94
N GLN A 138 18.97 2.29 -12.06
CA GLN A 138 19.12 3.73 -11.83
C GLN A 138 20.28 4.09 -10.89
N ASN A 139 20.84 3.12 -10.17
CA ASN A 139 21.92 3.38 -9.23
C ASN A 139 23.20 3.84 -9.95
N PRO A 140 23.84 4.96 -9.53
CA PRO A 140 25.04 5.48 -10.18
C PRO A 140 26.21 4.51 -10.22
N VAL A 141 26.38 3.68 -9.19
CA VAL A 141 27.42 2.65 -9.15
C VAL A 141 27.15 1.59 -10.19
N TYR A 142 25.90 1.10 -10.27
CA TYR A 142 25.51 0.12 -11.29
C TYR A 142 25.81 0.65 -12.71
N ARG A 143 25.37 1.89 -12.99
CA ARG A 143 25.59 2.52 -14.31
C ARG A 143 27.08 2.70 -14.64
N ARG A 144 27.91 2.99 -13.66
CA ARG A 144 29.37 3.09 -13.86
C ARG A 144 29.99 1.76 -14.33
N TYR A 145 29.52 0.64 -13.80
CA TYR A 145 30.02 -0.70 -14.19
C TYR A 145 29.42 -1.24 -15.47
N PHE A 146 28.14 -0.98 -15.73
CA PHE A 146 27.37 -1.70 -16.74
C PHE A 146 26.60 -0.77 -17.73
N GLY A 147 26.67 0.54 -17.56
CA GLY A 147 25.93 1.48 -18.41
C GLY A 147 24.42 1.30 -18.31
N GLU A 148 23.77 1.16 -19.44
CA GLU A 148 22.32 0.97 -19.56
C GLU A 148 21.89 -0.50 -19.62
N MET A 149 22.81 -1.47 -19.44
CA MET A 149 22.47 -2.90 -19.42
C MET A 149 21.45 -3.16 -18.30
N ARG A 150 20.38 -3.88 -18.62
CA ARG A 150 19.36 -4.22 -17.63
C ARG A 150 19.80 -5.37 -16.73
N PRO A 151 19.61 -5.30 -15.38
CA PRO A 151 19.80 -6.43 -14.50
C PRO A 151 19.03 -7.66 -14.98
N MET A 152 19.56 -8.85 -14.72
CA MET A 152 18.91 -10.10 -15.09
C MET A 152 17.76 -10.41 -14.12
N ILE A 153 16.52 -10.40 -14.56
CA ILE A 153 15.37 -10.90 -13.81
C ILE A 153 15.26 -12.41 -14.03
N VAL A 154 15.21 -13.16 -12.95
CA VAL A 154 15.17 -14.62 -12.94
C VAL A 154 13.91 -15.11 -12.23
N THR A 155 13.09 -15.84 -12.97
CA THR A 155 11.92 -16.54 -12.43
C THR A 155 12.02 -18.04 -12.78
N PRO A 156 11.18 -18.92 -12.23
CA PRO A 156 11.14 -20.33 -12.64
C PRO A 156 10.80 -20.53 -14.12
N TRP A 157 10.18 -19.53 -14.76
CA TRP A 157 9.64 -19.68 -16.12
C TRP A 157 10.45 -18.94 -17.19
N TYR A 158 11.16 -17.86 -16.81
CA TYR A 158 11.93 -17.05 -17.76
C TYR A 158 13.12 -16.34 -17.10
N ARG A 159 14.05 -15.91 -17.95
CA ARG A 159 15.12 -14.98 -17.61
C ARG A 159 15.07 -13.82 -18.60
N VAL A 160 15.02 -12.59 -18.10
CA VAL A 160 14.94 -11.37 -18.92
C VAL A 160 15.91 -10.33 -18.38
N GLY A 161 16.72 -9.77 -19.26
CA GLY A 161 17.79 -8.81 -18.94
C GLY A 161 19.04 -9.11 -19.74
N GLU A 162 20.09 -8.35 -19.50
CA GLU A 162 21.35 -8.44 -20.27
C GLU A 162 22.54 -8.71 -19.34
N ASN A 163 22.42 -8.34 -18.08
CA ASN A 163 23.52 -8.40 -17.12
C ASN A 163 23.42 -9.59 -16.17
N GLU A 164 24.08 -10.67 -16.50
CA GLU A 164 24.12 -11.89 -15.67
C GLU A 164 24.90 -11.71 -14.36
N LYS A 165 25.73 -10.65 -14.24
CA LYS A 165 26.47 -10.37 -13.00
C LYS A 165 25.59 -9.80 -11.89
N VAL A 166 24.43 -9.24 -12.23
CA VAL A 166 23.46 -8.73 -11.26
C VAL A 166 22.10 -9.35 -11.54
N GLY A 167 21.75 -10.37 -10.76
CA GLY A 167 20.52 -11.14 -10.88
C GLY A 167 19.50 -10.77 -9.81
N ILE A 168 18.25 -10.61 -10.23
CA ILE A 168 17.09 -10.36 -9.38
C ILE A 168 16.19 -11.59 -9.46
N TYR A 169 16.06 -12.31 -8.37
CA TYR A 169 15.43 -13.62 -8.30
C TYR A 169 14.06 -13.53 -7.64
N LEU A 170 13.03 -14.04 -8.32
CA LEU A 170 11.68 -14.11 -7.77
C LEU A 170 11.66 -14.98 -6.50
N SER A 171 11.13 -14.42 -5.43
CA SER A 171 10.81 -15.13 -4.19
C SER A 171 9.29 -15.36 -4.09
N PHE A 172 8.89 -16.49 -3.52
CA PHE A 172 7.50 -16.81 -3.23
C PHE A 172 7.23 -16.79 -1.71
N GLY A 173 7.69 -15.73 -1.05
CA GLY A 173 7.67 -15.60 0.40
C GLY A 173 8.93 -16.12 1.07
N ALA A 174 9.04 -15.92 2.38
CA ALA A 174 10.24 -16.21 3.19
C ALA A 174 11.51 -15.63 2.54
N THR A 175 11.41 -14.41 2.02
CA THR A 175 12.50 -13.73 1.30
C THR A 175 13.69 -13.50 2.23
N GLU A 176 13.41 -13.17 3.49
CA GLU A 176 14.39 -12.92 4.55
C GLU A 176 15.25 -14.17 4.92
N ALA A 177 14.79 -15.35 4.57
CA ALA A 177 15.52 -16.60 4.83
C ALA A 177 16.53 -16.98 3.72
N LYS A 178 16.60 -16.22 2.63
CA LYS A 178 17.47 -16.55 1.47
C LYS A 178 18.94 -16.20 1.66
N PRO A 179 19.29 -15.05 2.24
CA PRO A 179 20.73 -14.77 2.49
C PRO A 179 21.29 -15.56 3.66
N PRO A 180 22.57 -15.93 3.61
CA PRO A 180 23.52 -15.61 2.53
C PRO A 180 23.63 -16.68 1.42
N GLU A 181 22.93 -17.80 1.51
CA GLU A 181 23.15 -18.98 0.65
C GLU A 181 22.59 -18.75 -0.77
N GLU A 182 21.31 -18.45 -0.90
CA GLU A 182 20.64 -18.29 -2.19
C GLU A 182 20.70 -16.87 -2.71
N ALA A 183 20.83 -15.87 -1.82
CA ALA A 183 20.91 -14.47 -2.19
C ALA A 183 21.97 -13.72 -1.37
N ASP A 184 22.48 -12.65 -1.94
CA ASP A 184 23.44 -11.76 -1.27
C ASP A 184 22.75 -10.58 -0.58
N ALA A 185 21.54 -10.24 -1.03
CA ALA A 185 20.66 -9.24 -0.47
C ALA A 185 19.21 -9.54 -0.85
N ILE A 186 18.29 -8.82 -0.23
CA ILE A 186 16.86 -8.90 -0.54
C ILE A 186 16.26 -7.50 -0.73
N VAL A 187 15.15 -7.47 -1.46
CA VAL A 187 14.21 -6.35 -1.40
C VAL A 187 12.88 -6.89 -0.92
N ASP A 188 12.40 -6.37 0.21
CA ASP A 188 11.16 -6.84 0.82
C ASP A 188 10.46 -5.70 1.58
N ASN A 189 9.18 -5.88 1.85
CA ASN A 189 8.42 -4.95 2.67
C ASN A 189 8.60 -5.24 4.16
N THR A 190 8.57 -4.19 4.97
CA THR A 190 8.63 -4.33 6.42
C THR A 190 7.93 -3.16 7.12
N GLU A 191 7.27 -3.45 8.21
CA GLU A 191 6.73 -2.42 9.12
C GLU A 191 7.80 -1.93 10.09
N THR A 192 8.35 -2.85 10.86
CA THR A 192 9.25 -2.56 11.99
C THR A 192 10.70 -2.99 11.78
N GLY A 193 10.97 -3.86 10.83
CA GLY A 193 12.29 -4.48 10.61
C GLY A 193 12.60 -5.72 11.46
N ARG A 194 11.74 -6.08 12.42
CA ARG A 194 12.00 -7.17 13.36
C ARG A 194 12.25 -8.53 12.69
N THR A 195 11.47 -8.87 11.66
CA THR A 195 11.65 -10.13 10.94
C THR A 195 13.01 -10.18 10.24
N LEU A 196 13.47 -9.07 9.71
CA LEU A 196 14.81 -8.96 9.12
C LEU A 196 15.89 -9.18 10.16
N GLU A 197 15.82 -8.51 11.31
CA GLU A 197 16.76 -8.66 12.41
C GLU A 197 16.80 -10.10 12.94
N GLN A 198 15.67 -10.77 13.09
CA GLN A 198 15.57 -12.16 13.52
C GLN A 198 16.23 -13.14 12.54
N ASN A 199 16.33 -12.77 11.26
CA ASN A 199 17.02 -13.53 10.22
C ASN A 199 18.45 -13.00 9.95
N ASN A 200 19.06 -12.29 10.91
CA ASN A 200 20.39 -11.70 10.81
C ASN A 200 20.60 -10.80 9.59
N LEU A 201 19.54 -10.09 9.17
CA LEU A 201 19.59 -9.08 8.14
C LEU A 201 19.50 -7.68 8.75
N ARG A 202 20.09 -6.72 8.07
CA ARG A 202 19.95 -5.28 8.38
C ARG A 202 19.41 -4.53 7.18
N ILE A 203 18.64 -3.51 7.45
CA ILE A 203 18.19 -2.56 6.42
C ILE A 203 19.41 -1.72 6.01
N VAL A 204 19.73 -1.74 4.73
CA VAL A 204 20.78 -0.93 4.12
C VAL A 204 20.23 0.38 3.60
N GLU A 205 19.08 0.31 2.92
CA GLU A 205 18.44 1.49 2.34
C GLU A 205 16.93 1.27 2.19
N GLN A 206 16.16 2.33 2.43
CA GLN A 206 14.72 2.34 2.13
C GLN A 206 14.51 2.78 0.68
N ILE A 207 13.76 1.99 -0.07
CA ILE A 207 13.45 2.27 -1.49
C ILE A 207 12.22 3.15 -1.60
N MET A 208 11.14 2.80 -0.90
CA MET A 208 9.88 3.56 -0.91
C MET A 208 9.02 3.23 0.31
N GLU A 209 7.98 4.02 0.51
CA GLU A 209 6.87 3.70 1.40
C GLU A 209 5.66 3.28 0.59
N SER A 210 4.87 2.37 1.16
CA SER A 210 3.60 1.92 0.61
C SER A 210 2.51 1.94 1.66
N SER A 211 1.29 2.14 1.21
CA SER A 211 0.06 2.04 2.00
C SER A 211 -1.06 1.46 1.14
N ALA A 212 -2.14 1.02 1.79
CA ALA A 212 -3.34 0.60 1.09
C ALA A 212 -3.92 1.78 0.28
N THR A 213 -4.26 1.52 -0.98
CA THR A 213 -4.81 2.53 -1.89
C THR A 213 -6.05 2.00 -2.62
N LEU A 214 -7.02 2.88 -2.83
CA LEU A 214 -8.19 2.62 -3.68
C LEU A 214 -7.82 2.96 -5.12
N ILE A 215 -7.99 2.00 -6.02
CA ILE A 215 -7.75 2.16 -7.46
C ILE A 215 -9.02 1.88 -8.26
N ALA A 216 -9.11 2.46 -9.45
CA ALA A 216 -10.22 2.26 -10.36
C ALA A 216 -9.77 1.96 -11.79
N ASN A 217 -10.59 1.18 -12.49
CA ASN A 217 -10.47 1.00 -13.92
C ASN A 217 -10.86 2.30 -14.65
N LYS A 218 -10.02 2.76 -15.57
CA LYS A 218 -10.23 4.03 -16.29
C LYS A 218 -11.50 4.02 -17.17
N GLU A 219 -11.85 2.88 -17.75
CA GLU A 219 -13.06 2.74 -18.54
C GLU A 219 -14.32 2.70 -17.66
N ALA A 220 -14.24 2.10 -16.47
CA ALA A 220 -15.33 2.13 -15.50
C ALA A 220 -15.66 3.57 -15.05
N LEU A 221 -14.66 4.45 -14.97
CA LEU A 221 -14.88 5.86 -14.65
C LEU A 221 -15.56 6.67 -15.78
N LYS A 222 -15.56 6.17 -17.01
CA LYS A 222 -16.29 6.80 -18.14
C LYS A 222 -17.77 6.41 -18.17
N ASP A 223 -18.15 5.29 -17.56
CA ASP A 223 -19.53 4.86 -17.41
C ASP A 223 -20.21 5.71 -16.33
N PRO A 224 -21.27 6.48 -16.62
CA PRO A 224 -21.87 7.41 -15.67
C PRO A 224 -22.35 6.75 -14.37
N TRP A 225 -23.02 5.59 -14.47
CA TRP A 225 -23.53 4.88 -13.30
C TRP A 225 -22.38 4.31 -12.43
N LYS A 226 -21.37 3.67 -13.05
CA LYS A 226 -20.21 3.16 -12.30
C LYS A 226 -19.44 4.29 -11.65
N ARG A 227 -19.24 5.39 -12.36
CA ARG A 227 -18.55 6.57 -11.84
C ARG A 227 -19.26 7.14 -10.62
N GLU A 228 -20.58 7.29 -10.67
CA GLU A 228 -21.37 7.76 -9.52
C GLU A 228 -21.18 6.82 -8.33
N LYS A 229 -21.35 5.51 -8.53
CA LYS A 229 -21.17 4.50 -7.49
C LYS A 229 -19.74 4.45 -6.93
N ILE A 230 -18.72 4.65 -7.77
CA ILE A 230 -17.31 4.77 -7.33
C ILE A 230 -17.11 6.00 -6.46
N LEU A 231 -17.71 7.13 -6.83
CA LEU A 231 -17.63 8.38 -6.05
C LEU A 231 -18.35 8.25 -4.71
N ASP A 232 -19.45 7.50 -4.63
CA ASP A 232 -20.13 7.19 -3.36
C ASP A 232 -19.20 6.43 -2.43
N VAL A 233 -18.59 5.33 -2.90
CA VAL A 233 -17.62 4.55 -2.12
C VAL A 233 -16.44 5.43 -1.68
N LEU A 234 -15.88 6.22 -2.60
CA LEU A 234 -14.77 7.13 -2.29
C LEU A 234 -15.16 8.17 -1.23
N SER A 235 -16.35 8.72 -1.31
CA SER A 235 -16.86 9.72 -0.36
C SER A 235 -17.05 9.12 1.03
N MET A 236 -17.58 7.89 1.13
CA MET A 236 -17.73 7.17 2.38
C MET A 236 -16.36 6.88 3.02
N PHE A 237 -15.40 6.41 2.25
CA PHE A 237 -14.04 6.18 2.74
C PHE A 237 -13.36 7.49 3.16
N ALA A 238 -13.53 8.56 2.37
CA ALA A 238 -13.03 9.88 2.71
C ALA A 238 -13.56 10.36 4.05
N GLY A 239 -14.87 10.21 4.29
CA GLY A 239 -15.52 10.56 5.55
C GLY A 239 -14.92 9.82 6.75
N VAL A 240 -14.69 8.49 6.61
CA VAL A 240 -14.05 7.67 7.66
C VAL A 240 -12.62 8.14 7.94
N ILE A 241 -11.82 8.37 6.89
CA ILE A 241 -10.41 8.76 7.03
C ILE A 241 -10.30 10.15 7.68
N GLU A 242 -11.08 11.12 7.21
CA GLU A 242 -11.09 12.48 7.75
C GLU A 242 -11.60 12.53 9.20
N SER A 243 -12.57 11.67 9.56
CA SER A 243 -13.09 11.62 10.92
C SER A 243 -12.05 11.18 11.94
N ARG A 244 -11.07 10.34 11.54
CA ARG A 244 -9.97 9.90 12.44
C ARG A 244 -9.09 11.06 12.92
N ARG A 245 -9.06 12.16 12.18
CA ARG A 245 -8.26 13.36 12.46
C ARG A 245 -9.04 14.43 13.21
N ARG A 246 -10.33 14.19 13.50
CA ARG A 246 -11.22 15.17 14.12
C ARG A 246 -11.76 14.65 15.43
N LEU A 247 -11.85 15.52 16.40
CA LEU A 247 -12.54 15.29 17.66
C LEU A 247 -13.82 16.11 17.67
N HIS A 248 -14.93 15.48 18.05
CA HIS A 248 -16.15 16.19 18.36
C HIS A 248 -16.11 16.55 19.86
N VAL A 249 -16.10 17.85 20.16
CA VAL A 249 -15.97 18.35 21.53
C VAL A 249 -17.29 18.97 21.94
N PHE A 250 -17.84 18.52 23.08
CA PHE A 250 -18.97 19.13 23.74
C PHE A 250 -18.45 19.71 25.04
N LEU A 251 -18.81 20.98 25.31
CA LEU A 251 -18.41 21.69 26.52
C LEU A 251 -19.62 22.37 27.11
N ASN A 252 -19.75 22.31 28.44
CA ASN A 252 -20.67 23.16 29.19
C ASN A 252 -19.86 24.33 29.74
N VAL A 253 -20.29 25.55 29.45
CA VAL A 253 -19.60 26.77 29.87
C VAL A 253 -20.59 27.77 30.47
N ARG A 254 -20.15 28.52 31.48
CA ARG A 254 -20.94 29.65 32.02
C ARG A 254 -20.95 30.80 30.98
N GLU A 255 -22.08 31.54 30.96
CA GLU A 255 -22.28 32.67 30.08
C GLU A 255 -21.13 33.68 30.16
N GLU A 256 -20.61 33.96 31.34
CA GLU A 256 -19.50 34.87 31.60
C GLU A 256 -18.18 34.46 30.94
N ASN A 257 -17.95 33.16 30.74
CA ASN A 257 -16.72 32.61 30.19
C ASN A 257 -16.87 32.20 28.70
N LEU A 258 -18.04 32.35 28.11
CA LEU A 258 -18.33 31.88 26.76
C LEU A 258 -17.42 32.55 25.70
N GLN A 259 -17.25 33.85 25.78
CA GLN A 259 -16.44 34.59 24.80
C GLN A 259 -14.96 34.26 24.90
N GLU A 260 -14.45 34.09 26.12
CA GLU A 260 -13.06 33.65 26.32
C GLU A 260 -12.85 32.25 25.76
N LEU A 261 -13.75 31.30 26.03
CA LEU A 261 -13.69 29.95 25.51
C LEU A 261 -13.69 29.94 23.95
N LEU A 262 -14.57 30.71 23.34
CA LEU A 262 -14.65 30.81 21.86
C LEU A 262 -13.37 31.37 21.26
N SER A 263 -12.62 32.22 21.97
CA SER A 263 -11.37 32.80 21.49
C SER A 263 -10.20 31.81 21.50
N ILE A 264 -10.23 30.81 22.39
CA ILE A 264 -9.12 29.84 22.56
C ILE A 264 -9.38 28.49 21.93
N LEU A 265 -10.63 28.17 21.56
CA LEU A 265 -10.96 26.88 20.95
C LEU A 265 -10.37 26.79 19.53
N PRO A 266 -9.47 25.82 19.26
CA PRO A 266 -8.92 25.61 17.91
C PRO A 266 -9.90 24.81 17.05
N GLY A 267 -11.13 25.27 16.93
CA GLY A 267 -12.21 24.52 16.30
C GLY A 267 -12.83 25.22 15.10
N LEU A 268 -14.04 24.81 14.78
CA LEU A 268 -14.87 25.46 13.76
C LEU A 268 -15.06 26.93 14.13
N LYS A 269 -14.96 27.81 13.13
CA LYS A 269 -15.11 29.27 13.33
C LYS A 269 -16.48 29.68 13.87
N SER A 270 -17.49 28.80 13.81
CA SER A 270 -18.84 29.02 14.29
C SER A 270 -19.36 27.72 14.94
N PRO A 271 -19.03 27.46 16.22
CA PRO A 271 -19.58 26.33 16.95
C PRO A 271 -21.09 26.52 17.17
N THR A 272 -21.82 25.43 17.29
CA THR A 272 -23.22 25.48 17.72
C THR A 272 -23.27 25.83 19.20
N ILE A 273 -23.96 26.91 19.55
CA ILE A 273 -24.13 27.36 20.94
C ILE A 273 -25.60 27.17 21.33
N SER A 274 -25.84 26.41 22.38
CA SER A 274 -27.18 26.15 22.90
C SER A 274 -27.25 26.50 24.40
N ARG A 275 -28.35 27.14 24.83
CA ARG A 275 -28.62 27.35 26.27
C ARG A 275 -29.01 26.03 26.92
N LEU A 276 -28.46 25.77 28.07
CA LEU A 276 -28.85 24.64 28.90
C LEU A 276 -30.08 24.97 29.73
N ALA A 277 -30.72 23.95 30.30
CA ALA A 277 -31.85 24.12 31.22
C ALA A 277 -31.43 24.86 32.50
N ALA A 278 -30.16 24.76 32.90
CA ALA A 278 -29.61 25.54 34.01
C ALA A 278 -29.37 26.99 33.57
N PRO A 279 -29.96 28.01 34.22
CA PRO A 279 -29.76 29.40 33.85
C PRO A 279 -28.27 29.80 33.86
N GLY A 280 -27.86 30.60 32.86
CA GLY A 280 -26.46 31.05 32.72
C GLY A 280 -25.45 30.02 32.24
N TRP A 281 -25.90 28.88 31.69
CA TRP A 281 -25.05 27.85 31.09
C TRP A 281 -25.39 27.60 29.62
N TYR A 282 -24.36 27.39 28.88
CA TYR A 282 -24.39 27.03 27.46
C TYR A 282 -23.70 25.69 27.23
#